data_ed14fe8540bf98351e2ba34b973c3612
#
_entry.id   ed14fe8540bf98351e2ba34b973c3612
#
_cell.length_a   1.000
_cell.length_b   1.000
_cell.length_c   1.000
_cell.angle_alpha   90.00
_cell.angle_beta   90.00
_cell.angle_gamma   90.00
#
_symmetry.space_group_name_H-M   'P 1'
#
loop_
_entity.id
_entity.type
_entity.pdbx_description
1 polymer ?
#
loop_
_entity_poly.entity_id
_entity_poly.type
_entity_poly.pdbx_seq_one_letter_code
_entity_poly.pdbx_strand_id
1 'polypeptide(L)'
;MNYLIGELNWYFTGSNKLSDIVEYSSFWKHIANKDGTCNSAYGYRLFKDQNEYGISQWEWAYNSLVKDKDTRQAIMYIGSPKFQYESNKDLPCTSFLQFFIRKNKLHLIVNMRSNDLIKGTTFDIPFFMLLLQNMFLLLKEVYHELELGYYYHNAMSLHIYEPDFDLVEDMLNHDFEYYKIRLNRPIINKHGKHDDSVLTELLSKLNENT
;
A
#
# COMPACT_ATOMS: atom_id res chain seq x y z
N MET A 1 -6.23 14.48 6.97
CA MET A 1 -6.26 13.20 7.69
C MET A 1 -7.40 12.28 7.26
N ASN A 2 -8.61 12.75 7.11
CA ASN A 2 -9.74 11.91 6.68
C ASN A 2 -9.42 11.08 5.40
N TYR A 3 -8.65 11.66 4.44
CA TYR A 3 -8.30 10.93 3.23
C TYR A 3 -7.37 9.72 3.49
N LEU A 4 -6.32 9.86 4.31
CA LEU A 4 -5.44 8.74 4.66
C LEU A 4 -6.24 7.58 5.30
N ILE A 5 -7.14 7.90 6.23
CA ILE A 5 -8.01 6.92 6.89
C ILE A 5 -8.90 6.21 5.86
N GLY A 6 -9.54 6.98 4.98
CA GLY A 6 -10.39 6.45 3.92
C GLY A 6 -9.63 5.55 2.95
N GLU A 7 -8.44 5.98 2.52
CA GLU A 7 -7.62 5.22 1.59
C GLU A 7 -7.07 3.94 2.21
N LEU A 8 -6.58 3.99 3.45
CA LEU A 8 -6.15 2.79 4.18
C LEU A 8 -7.29 1.79 4.35
N ASN A 9 -8.49 2.27 4.72
CA ASN A 9 -9.67 1.42 4.81
C ASN A 9 -9.98 0.75 3.46
N TRP A 10 -10.03 1.55 2.39
CA TRP A 10 -10.29 1.07 1.03
C TRP A 10 -9.27 0.03 0.57
N TYR A 11 -7.98 0.27 0.81
CA TYR A 11 -6.93 -0.66 0.42
C TYR A 11 -6.98 -1.95 1.25
N PHE A 12 -7.10 -1.86 2.58
CA PHE A 12 -7.10 -3.06 3.42
C PHE A 12 -8.37 -3.92 3.29
N THR A 13 -9.52 -3.33 3.00
CA THR A 13 -10.73 -4.09 2.65
C THR A 13 -10.63 -4.78 1.29
N GLY A 14 -9.71 -4.32 0.44
CA GLY A 14 -9.49 -4.88 -0.89
C GLY A 14 -10.62 -4.55 -1.87
N SER A 15 -11.32 -3.44 -1.67
CA SER A 15 -12.30 -2.95 -2.64
C SER A 15 -11.60 -2.25 -3.81
N ASN A 16 -12.22 -2.30 -5.00
CA ASN A 16 -11.84 -1.49 -6.16
C ASN A 16 -12.97 -0.55 -6.60
N LYS A 17 -14.02 -0.40 -5.79
CA LYS A 17 -15.19 0.40 -6.15
C LYS A 17 -14.95 1.87 -5.83
N LEU A 18 -15.32 2.74 -6.79
CA LEU A 18 -15.33 4.18 -6.62
C LEU A 18 -16.19 4.63 -5.42
N SER A 19 -17.33 3.96 -5.17
CA SER A 19 -18.23 4.25 -4.05
C SER A 19 -17.54 4.27 -2.70
N ASP A 20 -16.50 3.47 -2.52
CA ASP A 20 -15.87 3.23 -1.22
C ASP A 20 -14.76 4.24 -0.90
N ILE A 21 -14.35 5.06 -1.87
CA ILE A 21 -13.29 6.06 -1.71
C ILE A 21 -13.74 7.50 -2.05
N VAL A 22 -14.79 7.65 -2.84
CA VAL A 22 -15.18 8.94 -3.43
C VAL A 22 -15.59 10.00 -2.39
N GLU A 23 -16.10 9.58 -1.24
CA GLU A 23 -16.46 10.49 -0.15
C GLU A 23 -15.24 11.16 0.49
N TYR A 24 -14.08 10.50 0.44
CA TYR A 24 -12.82 11.01 0.97
C TYR A 24 -12.06 11.88 -0.03
N SER A 25 -12.19 11.61 -1.34
CA SER A 25 -11.61 12.44 -2.39
C SER A 25 -12.39 12.35 -3.69
N SER A 26 -12.87 13.51 -4.16
CA SER A 26 -13.55 13.63 -5.46
C SER A 26 -12.62 13.39 -6.66
N PHE A 27 -11.32 13.39 -6.46
CA PHE A 27 -10.32 13.09 -7.51
C PHE A 27 -10.61 11.76 -8.20
N TRP A 28 -11.01 10.74 -7.44
CA TRP A 28 -11.31 9.41 -7.95
C TRP A 28 -12.44 9.37 -8.99
N LYS A 29 -13.39 10.33 -8.94
CA LYS A 29 -14.44 10.47 -9.98
C LYS A 29 -13.88 10.78 -11.37
N HIS A 30 -12.73 11.46 -11.42
CA HIS A 30 -12.14 11.90 -12.69
C HIS A 30 -11.37 10.80 -13.41
N ILE A 31 -10.89 9.79 -12.67
CA ILE A 31 -10.03 8.73 -13.20
C ILE A 31 -10.69 7.35 -13.21
N ALA A 32 -11.77 7.15 -12.44
CA ALA A 32 -12.46 5.87 -12.39
C ALA A 32 -12.93 5.38 -13.77
N ASN A 33 -12.96 4.07 -13.92
CA ASN A 33 -13.51 3.39 -15.08
C ASN A 33 -15.02 3.63 -15.21
N LYS A 34 -15.56 3.43 -16.42
CA LYS A 34 -17.00 3.60 -16.70
C LYS A 34 -17.90 2.67 -15.87
N ASP A 35 -17.38 1.52 -15.43
CA ASP A 35 -18.08 0.55 -14.61
C ASP A 35 -17.99 0.86 -13.08
N GLY A 36 -17.42 2.01 -12.72
CA GLY A 36 -17.28 2.44 -11.34
C GLY A 36 -16.15 1.73 -10.58
N THR A 37 -15.19 1.13 -11.27
CA THR A 37 -13.99 0.55 -10.65
C THR A 37 -12.78 1.48 -10.80
N CYS A 38 -11.76 1.28 -9.96
CA CYS A 38 -10.47 1.98 -10.03
C CYS A 38 -9.33 0.98 -10.25
N ASN A 39 -8.46 1.27 -11.23
CA ASN A 39 -7.29 0.42 -11.53
C ASN A 39 -6.23 0.53 -10.43
N SER A 40 -6.07 1.71 -9.84
CA SER A 40 -5.12 2.01 -8.77
C SER A 40 -5.62 1.62 -7.37
N ALA A 41 -6.65 0.78 -7.27
CA ALA A 41 -7.05 0.17 -6.01
C ALA A 41 -6.01 -0.87 -5.57
N TYR A 42 -4.92 -0.42 -4.93
CA TYR A 42 -3.75 -1.24 -4.60
C TYR A 42 -4.12 -2.49 -3.79
N GLY A 43 -4.98 -2.32 -2.78
CA GLY A 43 -5.42 -3.45 -1.96
C GLY A 43 -6.15 -4.52 -2.75
N TYR A 44 -7.01 -4.14 -3.69
CA TYR A 44 -7.66 -5.09 -4.58
C TYR A 44 -6.62 -5.88 -5.40
N ARG A 45 -5.64 -5.19 -5.99
CA ARG A 45 -4.57 -5.83 -6.79
C ARG A 45 -3.74 -6.81 -5.98
N LEU A 46 -3.49 -6.50 -4.71
CA LEU A 46 -2.66 -7.33 -3.84
C LEU A 46 -3.43 -8.51 -3.23
N PHE A 47 -4.69 -8.28 -2.79
CA PHE A 47 -5.39 -9.23 -1.94
C PHE A 47 -6.54 -9.97 -2.62
N LYS A 48 -7.13 -9.42 -3.71
CA LYS A 48 -8.35 -9.94 -4.33
C LYS A 48 -8.18 -10.33 -5.80
N ASP A 49 -7.29 -9.64 -6.54
CA ASP A 49 -6.99 -9.97 -7.95
C ASP A 49 -6.20 -11.29 -7.98
N GLN A 50 -6.90 -12.38 -8.28
CA GLN A 50 -6.34 -13.72 -8.25
C GLN A 50 -5.86 -14.14 -9.64
N ASN A 51 -4.81 -14.98 -9.66
CA ASN A 51 -4.35 -15.63 -10.88
C ASN A 51 -5.28 -16.81 -11.26
N GLU A 52 -4.96 -17.49 -12.36
CA GLU A 52 -5.74 -18.66 -12.86
C GLU A 52 -5.82 -19.83 -11.88
N TYR A 53 -4.95 -19.88 -10.86
CA TYR A 53 -4.93 -20.89 -9.79
C TYR A 53 -5.72 -20.47 -8.54
N GLY A 54 -6.41 -19.32 -8.58
CA GLY A 54 -7.18 -18.79 -7.46
C GLY A 54 -6.34 -18.23 -6.31
N ILE A 55 -5.05 -17.89 -6.56
CA ILE A 55 -4.10 -17.39 -5.57
C ILE A 55 -3.92 -15.88 -5.77
N SER A 56 -4.08 -15.10 -4.69
CA SER A 56 -3.77 -13.68 -4.71
C SER A 56 -2.25 -13.43 -4.71
N GLN A 57 -1.83 -12.24 -5.15
CA GLN A 57 -0.41 -11.87 -5.15
C GLN A 57 0.17 -11.84 -3.72
N TRP A 58 -0.63 -11.44 -2.74
CA TRP A 58 -0.25 -11.46 -1.33
C TRP A 58 0.02 -12.87 -0.82
N GLU A 59 -0.89 -13.80 -1.10
CA GLU A 59 -0.74 -15.21 -0.73
C GLU A 59 0.46 -15.86 -1.44
N TRP A 60 0.68 -15.53 -2.70
CA TRP A 60 1.89 -15.94 -3.45
C TRP A 60 3.17 -15.46 -2.76
N ALA A 61 3.24 -14.17 -2.40
CA ALA A 61 4.42 -13.60 -1.75
C ALA A 61 4.69 -14.24 -0.39
N TYR A 62 3.64 -14.43 0.43
CA TYR A 62 3.74 -15.12 1.72
C TYR A 62 4.25 -16.56 1.55
N ASN A 63 3.61 -17.34 0.69
CA ASN A 63 3.97 -18.75 0.46
C ASN A 63 5.40 -18.89 -0.10
N SER A 64 5.82 -17.97 -0.96
CA SER A 64 7.19 -17.96 -1.51
C SER A 64 8.23 -17.75 -0.40
N LEU A 65 7.97 -16.84 0.54
CA LEU A 65 8.87 -16.58 1.69
C LEU A 65 8.86 -17.73 2.70
N VAL A 66 7.72 -18.39 2.92
CA VAL A 66 7.64 -19.56 3.80
C VAL A 66 8.38 -20.76 3.21
N LYS A 67 8.25 -20.97 1.89
CA LYS A 67 8.89 -22.07 1.16
C LYS A 67 10.41 -21.92 1.09
N ASP A 68 10.88 -20.71 0.86
CA ASP A 68 12.29 -20.38 0.73
C ASP A 68 12.56 -19.00 1.32
N LYS A 69 13.25 -18.96 2.46
CA LYS A 69 13.63 -17.72 3.16
C LYS A 69 14.47 -16.78 2.30
N ASP A 70 15.27 -17.32 1.40
CA ASP A 70 16.17 -16.55 0.53
C ASP A 70 15.56 -16.24 -0.84
N THR A 71 14.27 -16.54 -1.02
CA THR A 71 13.55 -16.35 -2.27
C THR A 71 13.70 -14.93 -2.84
N ARG A 72 13.61 -14.83 -4.16
CA ARG A 72 13.49 -13.58 -4.92
C ARG A 72 12.15 -13.48 -5.65
N GLN A 73 11.21 -14.40 -5.33
CA GLN A 73 9.93 -14.53 -6.02
C GLN A 73 8.76 -13.88 -5.25
N ALA A 74 9.00 -13.31 -4.06
CA ALA A 74 7.97 -12.61 -3.29
C ALA A 74 7.73 -11.20 -3.86
N ILE A 75 7.40 -11.14 -5.14
CA ILE A 75 7.10 -9.93 -5.91
C ILE A 75 5.60 -9.84 -6.18
N MET A 76 5.06 -8.61 -6.15
CA MET A 76 3.68 -8.29 -6.42
C MET A 76 3.60 -7.08 -7.37
N TYR A 77 2.71 -7.15 -8.37
CA TYR A 77 2.55 -6.15 -9.41
C TYR A 77 1.24 -5.39 -9.22
N ILE A 78 1.31 -4.07 -9.19
CA ILE A 78 0.14 -3.18 -9.22
C ILE A 78 -0.04 -2.66 -10.64
N GLY A 79 1.05 -2.19 -11.26
CA GLY A 79 1.07 -1.87 -12.68
C GLY A 79 0.87 -3.11 -13.56
N SER A 80 0.14 -2.93 -14.67
CA SER A 80 -0.10 -4.02 -15.62
C SER A 80 -0.20 -3.46 -17.04
N PRO A 81 0.35 -4.17 -18.06
CA PRO A 81 0.18 -3.80 -19.46
C PRO A 81 -1.29 -3.65 -19.89
N LYS A 82 -2.22 -4.35 -19.23
CA LYS A 82 -3.68 -4.24 -19.52
C LYS A 82 -4.24 -2.84 -19.29
N PHE A 83 -3.52 -1.97 -18.55
CA PHE A 83 -3.92 -0.58 -18.31
C PHE A 83 -3.31 0.41 -19.30
N GLN A 84 -2.46 -0.05 -20.23
CA GLN A 84 -1.77 0.82 -21.20
C GLN A 84 -2.60 0.96 -22.49
N TYR A 85 -3.66 1.77 -22.42
CA TYR A 85 -4.49 2.13 -23.57
C TYR A 85 -4.87 3.62 -23.52
N GLU A 86 -5.07 4.24 -24.68
CA GLU A 86 -5.17 5.69 -24.87
C GLU A 86 -6.25 6.37 -24.01
N SER A 87 -7.41 5.73 -23.81
CA SER A 87 -8.51 6.31 -23.03
C SER A 87 -8.43 6.04 -21.54
N ASN A 88 -7.42 5.29 -21.07
CA ASN A 88 -7.24 5.03 -19.65
C ASN A 88 -6.77 6.28 -18.91
N LYS A 89 -7.48 6.66 -17.86
CA LYS A 89 -7.14 7.79 -16.99
C LYS A 89 -6.48 7.35 -15.67
N ASP A 90 -6.62 6.07 -15.33
CA ASP A 90 -6.13 5.49 -14.09
C ASP A 90 -5.02 4.46 -14.38
N LEU A 91 -3.84 4.96 -14.73
CA LEU A 91 -2.62 4.15 -14.79
C LEU A 91 -1.94 4.16 -13.42
N PRO A 92 -1.87 3.03 -12.69
CA PRO A 92 -1.29 2.99 -11.36
C PRO A 92 0.11 3.59 -11.28
N CYS A 93 0.36 4.40 -10.25
CA CYS A 93 1.68 5.00 -10.01
C CYS A 93 2.68 3.96 -9.48
N THR A 94 2.24 3.04 -8.65
CA THR A 94 3.06 1.91 -8.18
C THR A 94 3.14 0.86 -9.28
N SER A 95 4.37 0.51 -9.66
CA SER A 95 4.63 -0.53 -10.67
C SER A 95 4.63 -1.92 -10.03
N PHE A 96 5.48 -2.13 -9.05
CA PHE A 96 5.59 -3.38 -8.30
C PHE A 96 6.22 -3.16 -6.93
N LEU A 97 6.05 -4.15 -6.06
CA LEU A 97 6.72 -4.22 -4.77
C LEU A 97 7.23 -5.63 -4.52
N GLN A 98 8.28 -5.75 -3.71
CA GLN A 98 8.94 -7.03 -3.47
C GLN A 98 9.43 -7.14 -2.03
N PHE A 99 9.14 -8.27 -1.38
CA PHE A 99 9.67 -8.61 -0.07
C PHE A 99 10.95 -9.42 -0.18
N PHE A 100 11.86 -9.20 0.77
CA PHE A 100 13.09 -9.97 0.93
C PHE A 100 13.36 -10.26 2.41
N ILE A 101 13.81 -11.46 2.72
CA ILE A 101 14.47 -11.73 3.99
C ILE A 101 15.97 -11.81 3.74
N ARG A 102 16.75 -10.96 4.40
CA ARG A 102 18.21 -11.01 4.38
C ARG A 102 18.75 -10.74 5.78
N LYS A 103 19.72 -11.54 6.22
CA LYS A 103 20.29 -11.44 7.58
C LYS A 103 19.21 -11.44 8.67
N ASN A 104 18.24 -12.33 8.57
CA ASN A 104 17.05 -12.43 9.44
C ASN A 104 16.17 -11.16 9.53
N LYS A 105 16.24 -10.26 8.55
CA LYS A 105 15.41 -9.06 8.47
C LYS A 105 14.51 -9.10 7.26
N LEU A 106 13.22 -8.81 7.47
CA LEU A 106 12.26 -8.66 6.38
C LEU A 106 12.33 -7.22 5.84
N HIS A 107 12.59 -7.09 4.56
CA HIS A 107 12.63 -5.82 3.83
C HIS A 107 11.50 -5.74 2.80
N LEU A 108 11.07 -4.51 2.50
CA LEU A 108 10.15 -4.22 1.41
C LEU A 108 10.75 -3.16 0.50
N ILE A 109 10.76 -3.42 -0.80
CA ILE A 109 11.11 -2.45 -1.84
C ILE A 109 9.87 -2.16 -2.66
N VAL A 110 9.52 -0.88 -2.78
CA VAL A 110 8.42 -0.39 -3.61
C VAL A 110 8.98 0.44 -4.75
N ASN A 111 8.50 0.18 -5.96
CA ASN A 111 8.92 0.90 -7.17
C ASN A 111 7.72 1.60 -7.80
N MET A 112 7.80 2.91 -7.86
CA MET A 112 6.79 3.78 -8.44
C MET A 112 7.31 4.43 -9.72
N ARG A 113 6.50 4.39 -10.81
CA ARG A 113 6.84 5.12 -12.05
C ARG A 113 6.76 6.63 -11.86
N SER A 114 5.91 7.07 -10.93
CA SER A 114 5.62 8.47 -10.64
C SER A 114 5.11 8.58 -9.21
N ASN A 115 5.52 9.63 -8.48
CA ASN A 115 5.01 9.88 -7.14
C ASN A 115 4.99 11.40 -6.87
N ASP A 116 3.83 11.91 -6.52
CA ASP A 116 3.67 13.27 -6.01
C ASP A 116 4.15 13.30 -4.56
N LEU A 117 5.05 14.19 -4.22
CA LEU A 117 5.64 14.27 -2.88
C LEU A 117 4.58 14.60 -1.81
N ILE A 118 3.60 15.43 -2.15
CA ILE A 118 2.59 15.92 -1.20
C ILE A 118 1.33 15.04 -1.21
N LYS A 119 0.76 14.80 -2.40
CA LYS A 119 -0.54 14.13 -2.57
C LYS A 119 -0.43 12.62 -2.80
N GLY A 120 0.78 12.09 -2.94
CA GLY A 120 1.06 10.67 -3.14
C GLY A 120 1.88 10.10 -1.99
N THR A 121 3.12 10.53 -1.84
CA THR A 121 4.09 9.98 -0.87
C THR A 121 3.54 9.93 0.56
N THR A 122 2.81 10.96 0.97
CA THR A 122 2.21 11.09 2.32
C THR A 122 1.15 10.01 2.62
N PHE A 123 0.57 9.39 1.60
CA PHE A 123 -0.42 8.33 1.71
C PHE A 123 0.14 6.96 1.33
N ASP A 124 1.00 6.90 0.31
CA ASP A 124 1.62 5.66 -0.16
C ASP A 124 2.56 5.05 0.90
N ILE A 125 3.44 5.85 1.52
CA ILE A 125 4.40 5.36 2.51
C ILE A 125 3.70 4.72 3.73
N PRO A 126 2.71 5.33 4.37
CA PRO A 126 1.97 4.69 5.47
C PRO A 126 1.38 3.34 5.08
N PHE A 127 0.74 3.22 3.92
CA PHE A 127 0.17 1.96 3.46
C PHE A 127 1.25 0.88 3.28
N PHE A 128 2.33 1.17 2.57
CA PHE A 128 3.39 0.18 2.32
C PHE A 128 4.19 -0.17 3.60
N MET A 129 4.35 0.78 4.52
CA MET A 129 4.94 0.50 5.83
C MET A 129 4.06 -0.43 6.68
N LEU A 130 2.74 -0.26 6.62
CA LEU A 130 1.79 -1.17 7.26
C LEU A 130 1.79 -2.55 6.59
N LEU A 131 1.93 -2.64 5.26
CA LEU A 131 2.12 -3.92 4.56
C LEU A 131 3.39 -4.65 5.02
N LEU A 132 4.50 -3.93 5.19
CA LEU A 132 5.75 -4.51 5.70
C LEU A 132 5.56 -5.08 7.10
N GLN A 133 4.93 -4.33 8.00
CA GLN A 133 4.64 -4.78 9.36
C GLN A 133 3.69 -5.99 9.36
N ASN A 134 2.66 -5.97 8.51
CA ASN A 134 1.69 -7.05 8.39
C ASN A 134 2.35 -8.37 7.94
N MET A 135 3.17 -8.32 6.89
CA MET A 135 3.92 -9.50 6.41
C MET A 135 4.91 -9.99 7.48
N PHE A 136 5.57 -9.06 8.17
CA PHE A 136 6.47 -9.39 9.27
C PHE A 136 5.75 -10.18 10.39
N LEU A 137 4.58 -9.74 10.82
CA LEU A 137 3.81 -10.40 11.88
C LEU A 137 3.40 -11.83 11.48
N LEU A 138 2.98 -12.03 10.21
CA LEU A 138 2.66 -13.35 9.69
C LEU A 138 3.88 -14.27 9.63
N LEU A 139 5.02 -13.76 9.18
CA LEU A 139 6.24 -14.56 9.02
C LEU A 139 6.95 -14.81 10.35
N LYS A 140 6.72 -13.97 11.36
CA LYS A 140 7.26 -14.14 12.71
C LYS A 140 6.79 -15.44 13.37
N GLU A 141 5.61 -15.93 13.01
CA GLU A 141 5.08 -17.23 13.45
C GLU A 141 5.87 -18.41 12.85
N VAL A 142 6.48 -18.21 11.68
CA VAL A 142 7.29 -19.22 10.97
C VAL A 142 8.78 -19.08 11.33
N TYR A 143 9.26 -17.85 11.39
CA TYR A 143 10.66 -17.50 11.60
C TYR A 143 10.81 -16.70 12.91
N HIS A 144 10.94 -17.38 14.06
CA HIS A 144 10.94 -16.76 15.39
C HIS A 144 12.04 -15.71 15.60
N GLU A 145 13.20 -15.85 14.91
CA GLU A 145 14.31 -14.89 14.96
C GLU A 145 14.19 -13.76 13.93
N LEU A 146 13.09 -13.71 13.15
CA LEU A 146 12.89 -12.66 12.16
C LEU A 146 12.76 -11.30 12.83
N GLU A 147 13.43 -10.30 12.26
CA GLU A 147 13.35 -8.90 12.65
C GLU A 147 12.71 -8.06 11.53
N LEU A 148 12.13 -6.93 11.89
CA LEU A 148 11.71 -5.94 10.92
C LEU A 148 12.94 -5.27 10.31
N GLY A 149 13.02 -5.25 8.98
CA GLY A 149 14.10 -4.66 8.21
C GLY A 149 13.80 -3.25 7.73
N TYR A 150 14.23 -2.94 6.50
CA TYR A 150 14.08 -1.62 5.89
C TYR A 150 12.95 -1.60 4.87
N TYR A 151 12.32 -0.46 4.78
CA TYR A 151 11.45 -0.06 3.69
C TYR A 151 12.24 0.82 2.71
N TYR A 152 12.18 0.51 1.42
CA TYR A 152 12.79 1.30 0.36
C TYR A 152 11.69 1.80 -0.58
N HIS A 153 11.62 3.10 -0.76
CA HIS A 153 10.67 3.75 -1.65
C HIS A 153 11.41 4.36 -2.85
N ASN A 154 11.25 3.75 -4.02
CA ASN A 154 11.85 4.22 -5.25
C ASN A 154 10.81 4.92 -6.12
N ALA A 155 10.93 6.22 -6.31
CA ALA A 155 10.11 6.99 -7.23
C ALA A 155 10.95 7.38 -8.45
N MET A 156 10.59 6.85 -9.65
CA MET A 156 11.32 7.15 -10.89
C MET A 156 11.11 8.62 -11.30
N SER A 157 9.94 9.18 -11.04
CA SER A 157 9.63 10.58 -11.20
C SER A 157 8.98 11.10 -9.92
N LEU A 158 9.80 11.66 -9.02
CA LEU A 158 9.31 12.37 -7.83
C LEU A 158 9.10 13.83 -8.22
N HIS A 159 7.93 14.39 -7.90
CA HIS A 159 7.57 15.75 -8.28
C HIS A 159 6.65 16.42 -7.27
N ILE A 160 6.52 17.73 -7.40
CA ILE A 160 5.56 18.59 -6.70
C ILE A 160 4.87 19.40 -7.79
N TYR A 161 3.55 19.55 -7.70
CA TYR A 161 2.79 20.40 -8.61
C TYR A 161 2.89 21.86 -8.18
N GLU A 162 2.97 22.81 -9.14
CA GLU A 162 3.07 24.24 -8.89
C GLU A 162 2.03 24.79 -7.90
N PRO A 163 0.74 24.36 -7.93
CA PRO A 163 -0.26 24.83 -6.97
C PRO A 163 0.04 24.46 -5.50
N ASP A 164 0.97 23.53 -5.26
CA ASP A 164 1.32 23.06 -3.91
C ASP A 164 2.63 23.72 -3.38
N PHE A 165 3.29 24.62 -4.12
CA PHE A 165 4.55 25.23 -3.72
C PHE A 165 4.44 26.04 -2.43
N ASP A 166 3.38 26.85 -2.29
CA ASP A 166 3.15 27.64 -1.08
C ASP A 166 2.96 26.73 0.15
N LEU A 167 2.25 25.61 -0.02
CA LEU A 167 2.10 24.61 1.04
C LEU A 167 3.44 24.00 1.43
N VAL A 168 4.31 23.71 0.46
CA VAL A 168 5.64 23.15 0.72
C VAL A 168 6.51 24.15 1.48
N GLU A 169 6.48 25.43 1.11
CA GLU A 169 7.19 26.49 1.85
C GLU A 169 6.71 26.60 3.30
N ASP A 170 5.39 26.53 3.51
CA ASP A 170 4.80 26.52 4.85
C ASP A 170 5.27 25.31 5.65
N MET A 171 5.22 24.11 5.06
CA MET A 171 5.71 22.89 5.69
C MET A 171 7.19 22.94 6.09
N LEU A 172 8.06 23.56 5.28
CA LEU A 172 9.50 23.68 5.58
C LEU A 172 9.78 24.62 6.76
N ASN A 173 8.86 25.51 7.08
CA ASN A 173 9.00 26.50 8.15
C ASN A 173 8.35 26.04 9.48
N HIS A 174 7.75 24.87 9.54
CA HIS A 174 7.10 24.34 10.73
C HIS A 174 7.81 23.08 11.26
N ASP A 175 7.82 22.94 12.59
CA ASP A 175 8.23 21.70 13.25
C ASP A 175 7.12 20.64 13.10
N PHE A 176 7.53 19.39 12.89
CA PHE A 176 6.63 18.28 12.75
C PHE A 176 6.64 17.35 13.96
N GLU A 177 5.47 16.93 14.39
CA GLU A 177 5.34 15.81 15.33
C GLU A 177 5.41 14.47 14.58
N TYR A 178 6.16 13.53 15.15
CA TYR A 178 6.32 12.19 14.58
C TYR A 178 5.42 11.20 15.28
N TYR A 179 4.52 10.58 14.53
CA TYR A 179 3.67 9.51 15.03
C TYR A 179 4.23 8.14 14.67
N LYS A 180 4.31 7.23 15.66
CA LYS A 180 4.73 5.85 15.44
C LYS A 180 3.51 4.94 15.36
N ILE A 181 3.22 4.47 14.14
CA ILE A 181 2.18 3.48 13.92
C ILE A 181 2.81 2.09 14.00
N ARG A 182 2.33 1.26 14.94
CA ARG A 182 2.77 -0.14 15.09
C ARG A 182 1.57 -1.06 15.10
N LEU A 183 1.64 -2.13 14.30
CA LEU A 183 0.69 -3.22 14.33
C LEU A 183 1.10 -4.23 15.42
N ASN A 184 0.14 -4.63 16.25
CA ASN A 184 0.30 -5.69 17.22
C ASN A 184 -0.19 -7.04 16.68
N ARG A 185 -1.11 -7.01 15.72
CA ARG A 185 -1.70 -8.16 15.04
C ARG A 185 -1.80 -7.87 13.53
N PRO A 186 -1.77 -8.90 12.67
CA PRO A 186 -1.94 -8.70 11.23
C PRO A 186 -3.35 -8.17 10.90
N ILE A 187 -3.44 -7.16 10.04
CA ILE A 187 -4.71 -6.69 9.45
C ILE A 187 -5.17 -7.68 8.38
N ILE A 188 -4.23 -8.16 7.57
CA ILE A 188 -4.46 -9.08 6.46
C ILE A 188 -3.83 -10.43 6.82
N ASN A 189 -4.62 -11.50 6.79
CA ASN A 189 -4.11 -12.85 6.99
C ASN A 189 -3.35 -13.37 5.74
N LYS A 190 -2.75 -14.55 5.85
CA LYS A 190 -1.97 -15.17 4.76
C LYS A 190 -2.76 -15.41 3.45
N HIS A 191 -4.08 -15.46 3.52
CA HIS A 191 -4.96 -15.66 2.37
C HIS A 191 -5.54 -14.34 1.80
N GLY A 192 -5.04 -13.19 2.21
CA GLY A 192 -5.50 -11.89 1.73
C GLY A 192 -6.87 -11.44 2.28
N LYS A 193 -7.31 -12.00 3.42
CA LYS A 193 -8.55 -11.57 4.11
C LYS A 193 -8.20 -10.62 5.24
N HIS A 194 -8.91 -9.50 5.33
CA HIS A 194 -8.75 -8.53 6.41
C HIS A 194 -9.48 -8.96 7.68
N ASP A 195 -8.99 -8.46 8.81
CA ASP A 195 -9.63 -8.55 10.13
C ASP A 195 -10.21 -7.18 10.46
N ASP A 196 -11.54 -7.09 10.47
CA ASP A 196 -12.27 -5.84 10.72
C ASP A 196 -11.92 -5.21 12.07
N SER A 197 -11.68 -6.04 13.10
CA SER A 197 -11.37 -5.54 14.44
C SER A 197 -10.00 -4.86 14.50
N VAL A 198 -9.00 -5.43 13.84
CA VAL A 198 -7.64 -4.86 13.77
C VAL A 198 -7.62 -3.60 12.93
N LEU A 199 -8.33 -3.63 11.79
CA LEU A 199 -8.43 -2.46 10.91
C LEU A 199 -9.14 -1.30 11.62
N THR A 200 -10.28 -1.55 12.28
CA THR A 200 -11.00 -0.53 13.03
C THR A 200 -10.15 0.07 14.15
N GLU A 201 -9.44 -0.76 14.91
CA GLU A 201 -8.51 -0.30 15.96
C GLU A 201 -7.42 0.62 15.39
N LEU A 202 -6.82 0.25 14.25
CA LEU A 202 -5.82 1.08 13.58
C LEU A 202 -6.38 2.43 13.17
N LEU A 203 -7.53 2.44 12.48
CA LEU A 203 -8.14 3.66 11.95
C LEU A 203 -8.60 4.60 13.07
N SER A 204 -9.10 4.06 14.20
CA SER A 204 -9.45 4.85 15.38
C SER A 204 -8.22 5.55 15.98
N LYS A 205 -7.11 4.81 16.16
CA LYS A 205 -5.85 5.39 16.67
C LYS A 205 -5.30 6.49 15.77
N LEU A 206 -5.42 6.32 14.45
CA LEU A 206 -5.02 7.38 13.50
C LEU A 206 -5.90 8.62 13.62
N ASN A 207 -7.20 8.44 13.85
CA ASN A 207 -8.15 9.54 13.98
C ASN A 207 -7.99 10.32 15.30
N GLU A 208 -7.57 9.65 16.38
CA GLU A 208 -7.32 10.28 17.69
C GLU A 208 -6.06 11.16 17.71
N ASN A 209 -5.11 10.90 16.80
CA ASN A 209 -3.83 11.61 16.71
C ASN A 209 -3.82 12.72 15.64
N THR A 210 -4.99 13.15 15.21
CA THR A 210 -5.21 14.21 14.22
C THR A 210 -6.12 15.29 14.71
#